data_558a0be06bec72ff1ca9893c6533d979
#
_entry.id   558a0be06bec72ff1ca9893c6533d979
#
_cell.length_a   1.000
_cell.length_b   1.000
_cell.length_c   1.000
_cell.angle_alpha   90.00
_cell.angle_beta   90.00
_cell.angle_gamma   90.00
#
_symmetry.space_group_name_H-M   'P 1'
#
loop_
_entity.id
_entity.type
_entity.pdbx_description
1 polymer ?
#
loop_
_entity_poly.entity_id
_entity_poly.type
_entity_poly.pdbx_seq_one_letter_code
_entity_poly.pdbx_strand_id
1 'polypeptide(L)'
;MKNITYVFSGSRKERFLKKDYEAIEFFYGLGIFNSKNYNLEIIEPKISNFFGKNILKFIDTFFKKIINLPVYMYEYYSFKNIKILARTDKLVLVNESTFCSLAPILFLIKIFTKIDVYVFAMGLYSKKLRFPKLRIFHFMFISLFSNIATNVFFLGEGEYKNALETHPKFKDKYVLFPFSVDTAFWSPKNIPINERKEVLFVGNDGNRDPELLIKIIEYFKNIQFNVVSNLEAFSGLKLKNLKLYKGSFGSKDLRDSQLREMYQNARIIILPLKNTYQPSGQSVALQAMSCERPVIISKTKGFWDNQRFIDNQHLCFVENNNFEGWISKFSKIYSDDSYLVKLEQTGKNLIESEFTLKEFEKKLLNYMGL
;
A
#
# COMPACT_ATOMS: atom_id res chain seq x y z
N MET A 1 -1.61 -3.82 -31.60
CA MET A 1 -2.27 -3.57 -30.31
C MET A 1 -1.50 -4.33 -29.24
N LYS A 2 -1.02 -3.69 -28.18
CA LYS A 2 -0.24 -4.38 -27.12
C LYS A 2 -1.15 -5.07 -26.13
N ASN A 3 -0.75 -6.27 -25.70
CA ASN A 3 -1.46 -7.06 -24.69
C ASN A 3 -0.92 -6.70 -23.30
N ILE A 4 -1.75 -6.06 -22.49
CA ILE A 4 -1.43 -5.64 -21.13
C ILE A 4 -2.17 -6.58 -20.17
N THR A 5 -1.45 -7.17 -19.23
CA THR A 5 -2.06 -8.02 -18.21
C THR A 5 -1.74 -7.50 -16.81
N TYR A 6 -2.77 -7.32 -15.99
CA TYR A 6 -2.64 -7.03 -14.57
C TYR A 6 -2.95 -8.27 -13.75
N VAL A 7 -2.17 -8.50 -12.70
CA VAL A 7 -2.42 -9.56 -11.72
C VAL A 7 -2.59 -8.96 -10.34
N PHE A 8 -3.75 -9.18 -9.76
CA PHE A 8 -4.08 -8.74 -8.40
C PHE A 8 -4.21 -9.92 -7.44
N SER A 9 -4.11 -9.64 -6.15
CA SER A 9 -4.32 -10.62 -5.09
C SER A 9 -5.79 -10.85 -4.73
N GLY A 10 -6.70 -10.14 -5.40
CA GLY A 10 -8.15 -10.35 -5.29
C GLY A 10 -8.98 -9.07 -5.28
N SER A 11 -10.29 -9.24 -5.48
CA SER A 11 -11.37 -8.25 -5.31
C SER A 11 -11.30 -6.97 -6.17
N ARG A 12 -10.47 -6.92 -7.21
CA ARG A 12 -10.33 -5.75 -8.08
C ARG A 12 -10.94 -5.95 -9.47
N LYS A 13 -10.84 -7.15 -10.04
CA LYS A 13 -11.34 -7.45 -11.38
C LYS A 13 -12.83 -7.18 -11.51
N GLU A 14 -13.63 -7.77 -10.63
CA GLU A 14 -15.09 -7.62 -10.67
C GLU A 14 -15.50 -6.16 -10.43
N ARG A 15 -14.89 -5.51 -9.43
CA ARG A 15 -15.13 -4.10 -9.12
C ARG A 15 -14.79 -3.19 -10.31
N PHE A 16 -13.66 -3.42 -10.95
CA PHE A 16 -13.25 -2.64 -12.12
C PHE A 16 -14.21 -2.82 -13.30
N LEU A 17 -14.57 -4.07 -13.62
CA LEU A 17 -15.47 -4.37 -14.73
C LEU A 17 -16.89 -3.86 -14.51
N LYS A 18 -17.38 -3.90 -13.27
CA LYS A 18 -18.70 -3.38 -12.89
C LYS A 18 -18.71 -1.88 -12.58
N LYS A 19 -17.55 -1.23 -12.61
CA LYS A 19 -17.37 0.17 -12.16
C LYS A 19 -17.86 0.39 -10.71
N ASP A 20 -17.72 -0.62 -9.86
CA ASP A 20 -18.08 -0.59 -8.44
C ASP A 20 -16.88 -0.11 -7.61
N TYR A 21 -16.50 1.13 -7.83
CA TYR A 21 -15.44 1.84 -7.10
C TYR A 21 -15.72 3.35 -7.16
N GLU A 22 -15.23 4.06 -6.15
CA GLU A 22 -15.32 5.52 -6.07
C GLU A 22 -13.93 6.12 -6.27
N ALA A 23 -12.92 5.65 -5.54
CA ALA A 23 -11.51 6.01 -5.72
C ALA A 23 -10.74 4.92 -6.49
N ILE A 24 -9.80 5.32 -7.37
CA ILE A 24 -9.19 4.38 -8.32
C ILE A 24 -7.70 4.10 -8.07
N GLU A 25 -7.06 4.73 -7.11
CA GLU A 25 -5.62 4.59 -6.85
C GLU A 25 -5.17 3.15 -6.59
N PHE A 26 -6.01 2.33 -5.97
CA PHE A 26 -5.70 0.93 -5.68
C PHE A 26 -5.79 -0.01 -6.89
N PHE A 27 -6.12 0.53 -8.06
CA PHE A 27 -6.00 -0.18 -9.33
C PHE A 27 -4.64 0.03 -10.02
N TYR A 28 -3.73 0.83 -9.41
CA TYR A 28 -2.33 0.97 -9.86
C TYR A 28 -2.19 1.33 -11.35
N GLY A 29 -2.96 2.32 -11.81
CA GLY A 29 -2.92 2.78 -13.20
C GLY A 29 -3.63 1.86 -14.20
N LEU A 30 -4.36 0.83 -13.76
CA LEU A 30 -5.12 -0.07 -14.65
C LEU A 30 -6.04 0.70 -15.60
N GLY A 31 -6.63 1.81 -15.13
CA GLY A 31 -7.58 2.63 -15.90
C GLY A 31 -7.03 3.17 -17.20
N ILE A 32 -5.72 3.44 -17.30
CA ILE A 32 -5.05 3.96 -18.50
C ILE A 32 -5.22 3.01 -19.68
N PHE A 33 -5.19 1.70 -19.40
CA PHE A 33 -5.20 0.65 -20.42
C PHE A 33 -6.61 0.21 -20.83
N ASN A 34 -7.64 0.79 -20.19
CA ASN A 34 -9.03 0.53 -20.57
C ASN A 34 -9.47 1.37 -21.78
N SER A 35 -8.68 1.33 -22.85
CA SER A 35 -8.92 2.04 -24.10
C SER A 35 -8.84 1.10 -25.30
N LYS A 36 -9.34 1.55 -26.47
CA LYS A 36 -9.27 0.76 -27.71
C LYS A 36 -7.84 0.48 -28.21
N ASN A 37 -6.82 1.11 -27.61
CA ASN A 37 -5.42 0.97 -28.03
C ASN A 37 -4.71 -0.23 -27.40
N TYR A 38 -5.29 -0.83 -26.38
CA TYR A 38 -4.70 -1.95 -25.64
C TYR A 38 -5.69 -3.11 -25.51
N ASN A 39 -5.14 -4.31 -25.48
CA ASN A 39 -5.89 -5.51 -25.08
C ASN A 39 -5.61 -5.80 -23.61
N LEU A 40 -6.54 -5.41 -22.74
CA LEU A 40 -6.39 -5.49 -21.29
C LEU A 40 -6.97 -6.80 -20.74
N GLU A 41 -6.14 -7.57 -20.05
CA GLU A 41 -6.53 -8.76 -19.29
C GLU A 41 -6.27 -8.56 -17.79
N ILE A 42 -7.15 -9.13 -16.96
CA ILE A 42 -7.01 -9.07 -15.49
C ILE A 42 -7.07 -10.50 -14.96
N ILE A 43 -6.02 -10.88 -14.23
CA ILE A 43 -5.92 -12.15 -13.52
C ILE A 43 -6.06 -11.92 -12.02
N GLU A 44 -6.91 -12.72 -11.37
CA GLU A 44 -7.06 -12.80 -9.92
C GLU A 44 -7.02 -14.25 -9.45
N PRO A 45 -6.74 -14.51 -8.16
CA PRO A 45 -6.73 -15.84 -7.60
C PRO A 45 -8.11 -16.50 -7.78
N LYS A 46 -8.10 -17.70 -8.30
CA LYS A 46 -9.29 -18.53 -8.40
C LYS A 46 -8.92 -19.98 -8.15
N ILE A 47 -9.57 -20.58 -7.18
CA ILE A 47 -9.39 -22.02 -6.94
C ILE A 47 -9.94 -22.75 -8.17
N SER A 48 -9.04 -23.29 -8.99
CA SER A 48 -9.40 -24.11 -10.14
C SER A 48 -9.23 -25.59 -9.84
N ASN A 49 -10.03 -26.45 -10.47
CA ASN A 49 -9.85 -27.89 -10.41
C ASN A 49 -8.75 -28.31 -11.40
N PHE A 50 -7.51 -27.97 -11.08
CA PHE A 50 -6.35 -28.30 -11.88
C PHE A 50 -5.73 -29.62 -11.36
N PHE A 51 -5.37 -30.52 -12.26
CA PHE A 51 -4.61 -31.74 -11.92
C PHE A 51 -3.25 -31.31 -11.32
N GLY A 52 -2.89 -31.83 -10.15
CA GLY A 52 -1.69 -31.38 -9.42
C GLY A 52 -1.91 -30.27 -8.39
N LYS A 53 -3.14 -29.76 -8.20
CA LYS A 53 -3.48 -28.74 -7.22
C LYS A 53 -2.96 -29.03 -5.80
N ASN A 54 -3.06 -30.30 -5.36
CA ASN A 54 -2.60 -30.68 -4.02
C ASN A 54 -1.08 -30.61 -3.89
N ILE A 55 -0.34 -30.90 -4.95
CA ILE A 55 1.12 -30.77 -5.01
C ILE A 55 1.50 -29.29 -4.93
N LEU A 56 0.87 -28.44 -5.72
CA LEU A 56 1.10 -26.99 -5.66
C LEU A 56 0.78 -26.41 -4.28
N LYS A 57 -0.32 -26.84 -3.66
CA LYS A 57 -0.69 -26.42 -2.31
C LYS A 57 0.34 -26.84 -1.25
N PHE A 58 0.92 -28.01 -1.41
CA PHE A 58 2.03 -28.48 -0.55
C PHE A 58 3.27 -27.59 -0.74
N ILE A 59 3.67 -27.33 -1.98
CA ILE A 59 4.80 -26.46 -2.32
C ILE A 59 4.56 -25.05 -1.77
N ASP A 60 3.39 -24.46 -1.99
CA ASP A 60 3.01 -23.14 -1.45
C ASP A 60 3.13 -23.10 0.06
N THR A 61 2.70 -24.16 0.74
CA THR A 61 2.78 -24.26 2.21
C THR A 61 4.24 -24.30 2.68
N PHE A 62 5.10 -25.02 1.96
CA PHE A 62 6.53 -25.07 2.21
C PHE A 62 7.15 -23.66 2.08
N PHE A 63 6.93 -22.97 0.96
CA PHE A 63 7.46 -21.61 0.76
C PHE A 63 6.97 -20.61 1.82
N LYS A 64 5.69 -20.65 2.17
CA LYS A 64 5.11 -19.78 3.20
C LYS A 64 5.68 -20.03 4.58
N LYS A 65 5.70 -21.29 5.01
CA LYS A 65 6.04 -21.65 6.40
C LYS A 65 7.55 -21.71 6.64
N ILE A 66 8.31 -22.17 5.67
CA ILE A 66 9.76 -22.43 5.82
C ILE A 66 10.58 -21.26 5.32
N ILE A 67 10.29 -20.76 4.10
CA ILE A 67 11.10 -19.73 3.44
C ILE A 67 10.55 -18.32 3.68
N ASN A 68 9.33 -18.21 4.24
CA ASN A 68 8.62 -16.95 4.47
C ASN A 68 8.34 -16.15 3.19
N LEU A 69 8.11 -16.84 2.06
CA LEU A 69 7.69 -16.23 0.80
C LEU A 69 6.19 -16.38 0.60
N PRO A 70 5.47 -15.33 0.16
CA PRO A 70 4.02 -15.36 -0.03
C PRO A 70 3.64 -16.00 -1.37
N VAL A 71 3.77 -17.33 -1.47
CA VAL A 71 3.53 -18.12 -2.68
C VAL A 71 2.14 -18.75 -2.63
N TYR A 72 1.36 -18.58 -3.71
CA TYR A 72 -0.01 -19.06 -3.88
C TYR A 72 -0.23 -19.61 -5.30
N MET A 73 0.70 -20.45 -5.81
CA MET A 73 0.67 -20.97 -7.17
C MET A 73 -0.65 -21.69 -7.49
N TYR A 74 -1.18 -22.48 -6.54
CA TYR A 74 -2.42 -23.24 -6.74
C TYR A 74 -3.65 -22.38 -7.03
N GLU A 75 -3.60 -21.07 -6.70
CA GLU A 75 -4.69 -20.12 -6.96
C GLU A 75 -4.58 -19.44 -8.33
N TYR A 76 -3.37 -19.33 -8.87
CA TYR A 76 -3.12 -18.64 -10.13
C TYR A 76 -2.92 -19.58 -11.31
N TYR A 77 -2.50 -20.83 -11.10
CA TYR A 77 -2.17 -21.76 -12.17
C TYR A 77 -3.44 -22.40 -12.74
N SER A 78 -3.72 -22.04 -14.01
CA SER A 78 -4.76 -22.62 -14.83
C SER A 78 -4.36 -22.53 -16.30
N PHE A 79 -4.86 -23.42 -17.17
CA PHE A 79 -4.62 -23.33 -18.61
C PHE A 79 -5.00 -21.96 -19.18
N LYS A 80 -6.12 -21.38 -18.70
CA LYS A 80 -6.56 -20.04 -19.12
C LYS A 80 -5.52 -18.99 -18.77
N ASN A 81 -5.04 -18.93 -17.54
CA ASN A 81 -4.08 -17.94 -17.10
C ASN A 81 -2.73 -18.11 -17.79
N ILE A 82 -2.26 -19.34 -17.97
CA ILE A 82 -1.01 -19.63 -18.70
C ILE A 82 -1.12 -19.15 -20.15
N LYS A 83 -2.25 -19.38 -20.83
CA LYS A 83 -2.50 -18.90 -22.19
C LYS A 83 -2.53 -17.36 -22.29
N ILE A 84 -3.11 -16.68 -21.28
CA ILE A 84 -3.08 -15.22 -21.19
C ILE A 84 -1.64 -14.74 -21.04
N LEU A 85 -0.91 -15.27 -20.05
CA LEU A 85 0.48 -14.88 -19.77
C LEU A 85 1.41 -15.09 -20.96
N ALA A 86 1.24 -16.20 -21.71
CA ALA A 86 2.05 -16.49 -22.90
C ALA A 86 1.81 -15.53 -24.07
N ARG A 87 0.71 -14.77 -24.06
CA ARG A 87 0.37 -13.76 -25.08
C ARG A 87 0.58 -12.33 -24.60
N THR A 88 0.98 -12.16 -23.33
CA THR A 88 1.15 -10.84 -22.71
C THR A 88 2.44 -10.20 -23.16
N ASP A 89 2.36 -8.94 -23.59
CA ASP A 89 3.54 -8.12 -23.89
C ASP A 89 4.06 -7.41 -22.63
N LYS A 90 3.15 -6.86 -21.83
CA LYS A 90 3.45 -6.11 -20.60
C LYS A 90 2.64 -6.67 -19.44
N LEU A 91 3.31 -7.19 -18.43
CA LEU A 91 2.70 -7.78 -17.24
C LEU A 91 2.95 -6.91 -16.01
N VAL A 92 1.89 -6.51 -15.32
CA VAL A 92 1.95 -5.76 -14.08
C VAL A 92 1.50 -6.64 -12.92
N LEU A 93 2.39 -6.90 -11.98
CA LEU A 93 2.17 -7.71 -10.78
C LEU A 93 2.00 -6.78 -9.56
N VAL A 94 0.78 -6.71 -9.05
CA VAL A 94 0.43 -5.75 -7.99
C VAL A 94 0.57 -6.40 -6.62
N ASN A 95 1.72 -6.63 -6.19
CA ASN A 95 2.31 -7.01 -4.93
C ASN A 95 3.26 -8.22 -5.06
N GLU A 96 4.01 -8.46 -3.99
CA GLU A 96 4.99 -9.55 -3.93
C GLU A 96 4.36 -10.95 -3.99
N SER A 97 3.11 -11.13 -3.51
CA SER A 97 2.49 -12.46 -3.52
C SER A 97 2.14 -12.92 -4.93
N THR A 98 1.69 -12.00 -5.80
CA THR A 98 1.45 -12.30 -7.22
C THR A 98 2.76 -12.59 -7.93
N PHE A 99 3.82 -11.85 -7.62
CA PHE A 99 5.15 -12.07 -8.17
C PHE A 99 5.74 -13.42 -7.77
N CYS A 100 5.83 -13.71 -6.47
CA CYS A 100 6.36 -14.98 -5.98
C CYS A 100 5.57 -16.19 -6.50
N SER A 101 4.25 -16.05 -6.64
CA SER A 101 3.38 -17.13 -7.14
C SER A 101 3.58 -17.42 -8.62
N LEU A 102 3.78 -16.40 -9.44
CA LEU A 102 3.89 -16.54 -10.89
C LEU A 102 5.32 -16.68 -11.39
N ALA A 103 6.33 -16.34 -10.58
CA ALA A 103 7.73 -16.37 -11.02
C ALA A 103 8.18 -17.70 -11.64
N PRO A 104 7.83 -18.90 -11.12
CA PRO A 104 8.25 -20.14 -11.76
C PRO A 104 7.70 -20.32 -13.18
N ILE A 105 6.42 -19.98 -13.40
CA ILE A 105 5.84 -20.11 -14.76
C ILE A 105 6.33 -18.97 -15.68
N LEU A 106 6.56 -17.78 -15.16
CA LEU A 106 7.11 -16.66 -15.91
C LEU A 106 8.54 -16.92 -16.36
N PHE A 107 9.33 -17.61 -15.54
CA PHE A 107 10.66 -18.06 -15.95
C PHE A 107 10.59 -18.93 -17.22
N LEU A 108 9.67 -19.89 -17.26
CA LEU A 108 9.47 -20.73 -18.44
C LEU A 108 8.92 -19.94 -19.64
N ILE A 109 7.94 -19.07 -19.43
CA ILE A 109 7.34 -18.26 -20.49
C ILE A 109 8.41 -17.35 -21.13
N LYS A 110 9.28 -16.73 -20.35
CA LYS A 110 10.35 -15.84 -20.85
C LYS A 110 11.39 -16.53 -21.74
N ILE A 111 11.49 -17.86 -21.70
CA ILE A 111 12.35 -18.61 -22.62
C ILE A 111 11.80 -18.51 -24.08
N PHE A 112 10.47 -18.45 -24.21
CA PHE A 112 9.79 -18.50 -25.50
C PHE A 112 9.17 -17.16 -25.93
N THR A 113 9.11 -16.17 -25.03
CA THR A 113 8.43 -14.89 -25.27
C THR A 113 9.25 -13.71 -24.77
N LYS A 114 8.95 -12.53 -25.31
CA LYS A 114 9.55 -11.25 -24.89
C LYS A 114 8.60 -10.47 -23.97
N ILE A 115 8.16 -11.12 -22.89
CA ILE A 115 7.29 -10.47 -21.91
C ILE A 115 8.08 -9.56 -20.98
N ASP A 116 7.64 -8.30 -20.84
CA ASP A 116 8.15 -7.38 -19.83
C ASP A 116 7.35 -7.52 -18.53
N VAL A 117 8.03 -7.63 -17.41
CA VAL A 117 7.42 -7.90 -16.10
C VAL A 117 7.71 -6.75 -15.13
N TYR A 118 6.67 -6.06 -14.70
CA TYR A 118 6.69 -4.93 -13.77
C TYR A 118 6.07 -5.35 -12.45
N VAL A 119 6.78 -5.15 -11.34
CA VAL A 119 6.40 -5.66 -10.03
C VAL A 119 6.32 -4.54 -9.01
N PHE A 120 5.18 -4.37 -8.35
CA PHE A 120 5.08 -3.51 -7.17
C PHE A 120 5.48 -4.30 -5.92
N ALA A 121 6.58 -3.92 -5.27
CA ALA A 121 7.05 -4.50 -4.02
C ALA A 121 6.46 -3.76 -2.81
N MET A 122 5.91 -4.54 -1.86
CA MET A 122 5.21 -4.02 -0.67
C MET A 122 5.66 -4.76 0.60
N GLY A 123 6.96 -5.04 0.73
CA GLY A 123 7.51 -5.69 1.92
C GLY A 123 8.37 -6.94 1.64
N LEU A 124 8.53 -7.36 0.39
CA LEU A 124 9.30 -8.57 0.03
C LEU A 124 10.76 -8.50 0.50
N TYR A 125 11.40 -7.36 0.28
CA TYR A 125 12.83 -7.15 0.58
C TYR A 125 13.09 -6.78 2.04
N SER A 126 12.03 -6.57 2.83
CA SER A 126 12.11 -6.18 4.24
C SER A 126 11.60 -7.25 5.21
N LYS A 127 11.22 -8.43 4.70
CA LYS A 127 10.66 -9.51 5.53
C LYS A 127 11.67 -10.04 6.54
N LYS A 128 11.24 -10.11 7.80
CA LYS A 128 11.96 -10.84 8.85
C LYS A 128 11.76 -12.34 8.63
N LEU A 129 12.87 -13.07 8.55
CA LEU A 129 12.82 -14.52 8.41
C LEU A 129 12.48 -15.18 9.74
N ARG A 130 11.60 -16.16 9.71
CA ARG A 130 11.29 -17.00 10.87
C ARG A 130 12.51 -17.84 11.29
N PHE A 131 13.29 -18.30 10.32
CA PHE A 131 14.47 -19.12 10.54
C PHE A 131 15.71 -18.41 9.93
N PRO A 132 16.54 -17.74 10.74
CA PRO A 132 17.71 -17.00 10.23
C PRO A 132 18.67 -17.86 9.40
N LYS A 133 18.81 -19.14 9.71
CA LYS A 133 19.64 -20.11 8.96
C LYS A 133 19.20 -20.28 7.49
N LEU A 134 17.97 -19.96 7.17
CA LEU A 134 17.42 -20.02 5.80
C LEU A 134 17.60 -18.73 5.00
N ARG A 135 18.31 -17.74 5.55
CA ARG A 135 18.53 -16.44 4.90
C ARG A 135 19.13 -16.58 3.50
N ILE A 136 20.07 -17.51 3.32
CA ILE A 136 20.71 -17.72 2.02
C ILE A 136 19.71 -18.22 0.97
N PHE A 137 18.82 -19.13 1.33
CA PHE A 137 17.78 -19.62 0.42
C PHE A 137 16.79 -18.52 0.05
N HIS A 138 16.35 -17.75 1.02
CA HIS A 138 15.47 -16.59 0.79
C HIS A 138 16.12 -15.58 -0.16
N PHE A 139 17.41 -15.26 0.07
CA PHE A 139 18.18 -14.39 -0.79
C PHE A 139 18.29 -14.95 -2.23
N MET A 140 18.58 -16.24 -2.39
CA MET A 140 18.65 -16.89 -3.69
C MET A 140 17.32 -16.84 -4.44
N PHE A 141 16.18 -17.09 -3.75
CA PHE A 141 14.85 -17.02 -4.36
C PHE A 141 14.49 -15.59 -4.79
N ILE A 142 14.75 -14.60 -3.95
CA ILE A 142 14.53 -13.20 -4.33
C ILE A 142 15.42 -12.82 -5.53
N SER A 143 16.67 -13.25 -5.55
CA SER A 143 17.58 -13.00 -6.66
C SER A 143 17.09 -13.65 -7.96
N LEU A 144 16.62 -14.91 -7.88
CA LEU A 144 16.04 -15.61 -9.04
C LEU A 144 14.81 -14.85 -9.56
N PHE A 145 13.91 -14.43 -8.68
CA PHE A 145 12.71 -13.71 -9.07
C PHE A 145 13.03 -12.33 -9.64
N SER A 146 13.98 -11.59 -9.04
CA SER A 146 14.43 -10.30 -9.56
C SER A 146 15.05 -10.39 -10.96
N ASN A 147 15.63 -11.53 -11.33
CA ASN A 147 16.08 -11.77 -12.70
C ASN A 147 14.92 -11.73 -13.72
N ILE A 148 13.75 -12.23 -13.33
CA ILE A 148 12.55 -12.29 -14.20
C ILE A 148 11.97 -10.88 -14.41
N ALA A 149 11.99 -10.03 -13.39
CA ALA A 149 11.44 -8.68 -13.47
C ALA A 149 12.20 -7.81 -14.48
N THR A 150 11.47 -7.02 -15.25
CA THR A 150 12.01 -5.90 -16.03
C THR A 150 12.29 -4.74 -15.10
N ASN A 151 11.28 -4.34 -14.28
CA ASN A 151 11.46 -3.39 -13.19
C ASN A 151 10.74 -3.87 -11.93
N VAL A 152 11.30 -3.50 -10.77
CA VAL A 152 10.68 -3.65 -9.46
C VAL A 152 10.43 -2.26 -8.89
N PHE A 153 9.17 -1.91 -8.72
CA PHE A 153 8.69 -0.63 -8.20
C PHE A 153 8.52 -0.72 -6.69
N PHE A 154 9.30 0.05 -5.96
CA PHE A 154 9.23 0.14 -4.49
C PHE A 154 8.35 1.33 -4.10
N LEU A 155 7.32 1.08 -3.31
CA LEU A 155 6.43 2.13 -2.84
C LEU A 155 7.05 2.97 -1.71
N GLY A 156 8.17 2.55 -1.14
CA GLY A 156 8.82 3.24 -0.04
C GLY A 156 10.34 3.23 -0.11
N GLU A 157 10.94 4.36 0.27
CA GLU A 157 12.37 4.59 0.25
C GLU A 157 13.15 3.60 1.13
N GLY A 158 12.59 3.25 2.30
CA GLY A 158 13.26 2.34 3.23
C GLY A 158 13.44 0.94 2.65
N GLU A 159 12.41 0.37 2.04
CA GLU A 159 12.51 -0.94 1.38
C GLU A 159 13.38 -0.87 0.13
N TYR A 160 13.30 0.21 -0.65
CA TYR A 160 14.14 0.46 -1.82
C TYR A 160 15.63 0.46 -1.45
N LYS A 161 16.05 1.23 -0.45
CA LYS A 161 17.42 1.27 0.04
C LYS A 161 17.89 -0.10 0.54
N ASN A 162 17.06 -0.77 1.33
CA ASN A 162 17.37 -2.12 1.80
C ASN A 162 17.53 -3.13 0.65
N ALA A 163 16.74 -3.01 -0.42
CA ALA A 163 16.89 -3.84 -1.61
C ALA A 163 18.20 -3.56 -2.37
N LEU A 164 18.59 -2.30 -2.51
CA LEU A 164 19.88 -1.92 -3.12
C LEU A 164 21.08 -2.48 -2.34
N GLU A 165 21.02 -2.43 -1.00
CA GLU A 165 22.07 -2.96 -0.13
C GLU A 165 22.15 -4.48 -0.18
N THR A 166 21.01 -5.16 -0.14
CA THR A 166 20.96 -6.62 -0.05
C THR A 166 21.09 -7.32 -1.40
N HIS A 167 20.66 -6.66 -2.48
CA HIS A 167 20.64 -7.23 -3.85
C HIS A 167 21.20 -6.23 -4.88
N PRO A 168 22.43 -5.72 -4.73
CA PRO A 168 23.00 -4.65 -5.56
C PRO A 168 23.11 -5.01 -7.04
N LYS A 169 23.15 -6.31 -7.38
CA LYS A 169 23.17 -6.81 -8.75
C LYS A 169 21.96 -6.33 -9.59
N PHE A 170 20.84 -6.01 -8.93
CA PHE A 170 19.59 -5.64 -9.62
C PHE A 170 19.28 -4.14 -9.53
N LYS A 171 20.25 -3.31 -9.12
CA LYS A 171 20.05 -1.86 -8.93
C LYS A 171 19.41 -1.16 -10.14
N ASP A 172 19.77 -1.56 -11.36
CA ASP A 172 19.27 -0.95 -12.59
C ASP A 172 17.79 -1.31 -12.90
N LYS A 173 17.25 -2.33 -12.21
CA LYS A 173 15.85 -2.73 -12.29
C LYS A 173 14.99 -2.16 -11.16
N TYR A 174 15.64 -1.67 -10.08
CA TYR A 174 14.95 -1.16 -8.91
C TYR A 174 14.60 0.30 -9.08
N VAL A 175 13.36 0.63 -8.80
CA VAL A 175 12.82 1.98 -9.00
C VAL A 175 12.05 2.40 -7.75
N LEU A 176 12.40 3.56 -7.19
CA LEU A 176 11.54 4.18 -6.18
C LEU A 176 10.31 4.79 -6.86
N PHE A 177 9.16 4.22 -6.56
CA PHE A 177 7.88 4.53 -7.20
C PHE A 177 6.78 4.72 -6.15
N PRO A 178 6.76 5.86 -5.43
CA PRO A 178 5.79 6.11 -4.36
C PRO A 178 4.35 5.97 -4.83
N PHE A 179 3.49 5.53 -3.93
CA PHE A 179 2.05 5.48 -4.15
C PHE A 179 1.48 6.89 -4.38
N SER A 180 0.39 6.97 -5.10
CA SER A 180 -0.32 8.22 -5.38
C SER A 180 -1.81 8.06 -5.11
N VAL A 181 -2.53 9.17 -5.04
CA VAL A 181 -3.95 9.18 -4.70
C VAL A 181 -4.79 9.88 -5.76
N ASP A 182 -6.06 9.55 -5.79
CA ASP A 182 -7.07 10.22 -6.60
C ASP A 182 -7.46 11.55 -5.96
N THR A 183 -6.71 12.61 -6.27
CA THR A 183 -6.94 13.95 -5.73
C THR A 183 -8.27 14.57 -6.15
N ALA A 184 -8.87 14.08 -7.24
CA ALA A 184 -10.21 14.51 -7.64
C ALA A 184 -11.28 13.92 -6.72
N PHE A 185 -11.09 12.69 -6.29
CA PHE A 185 -11.98 12.04 -5.33
C PHE A 185 -11.68 12.49 -3.90
N TRP A 186 -10.44 12.35 -3.42
CA TRP A 186 -10.03 12.78 -2.07
C TRP A 186 -9.82 14.29 -2.03
N SER A 187 -10.92 15.01 -2.07
CA SER A 187 -10.93 16.48 -2.12
C SER A 187 -11.35 17.08 -0.79
N PRO A 188 -10.91 18.31 -0.47
CA PRO A 188 -11.31 18.99 0.76
C PRO A 188 -12.79 19.37 0.75
N LYS A 189 -13.31 19.58 1.94
CA LYS A 189 -14.59 20.24 2.18
C LYS A 189 -14.36 21.43 3.09
N ASN A 190 -14.95 22.56 2.75
CA ASN A 190 -14.80 23.77 3.56
C ASN A 190 -15.60 23.64 4.86
N ILE A 191 -14.95 23.13 5.90
CA ILE A 191 -15.48 23.00 7.26
C ILE A 191 -14.61 23.89 8.16
N PRO A 192 -15.19 24.84 8.89
CA PRO A 192 -14.44 25.70 9.79
C PRO A 192 -13.62 24.90 10.81
N ILE A 193 -12.40 25.36 11.12
CA ILE A 193 -11.48 24.61 11.97
C ILE A 193 -12.04 24.39 13.39
N ASN A 194 -12.80 25.35 13.91
CA ASN A 194 -13.46 25.27 15.22
C ASN A 194 -14.59 24.23 15.29
N GLU A 195 -15.12 23.80 14.16
CA GLU A 195 -16.14 22.73 14.06
C GLU A 195 -15.51 21.35 14.01
N ARG A 196 -14.24 21.26 13.60
CA ARG A 196 -13.48 20.01 13.50
C ARG A 196 -12.81 19.69 14.83
N LYS A 197 -13.31 18.70 15.57
CA LYS A 197 -12.85 18.34 16.92
C LYS A 197 -12.38 16.90 17.03
N GLU A 198 -12.71 16.06 16.05
CA GLU A 198 -12.46 14.62 16.11
C GLU A 198 -11.07 14.27 15.55
N VAL A 199 -10.49 13.24 16.11
CA VAL A 199 -9.22 12.65 15.65
C VAL A 199 -9.53 11.37 14.91
N LEU A 200 -8.94 11.15 13.73
CA LEU A 200 -9.17 9.96 12.95
C LEU A 200 -7.90 9.10 12.86
N PHE A 201 -8.09 7.80 13.06
CA PHE A 201 -7.12 6.77 12.73
C PHE A 201 -7.73 5.79 11.73
N VAL A 202 -6.95 5.41 10.71
CA VAL A 202 -7.34 4.40 9.70
C VAL A 202 -6.22 3.38 9.53
N GLY A 203 -6.53 2.09 9.68
CA GLY A 203 -5.54 1.07 9.39
C GLY A 203 -5.88 -0.33 9.84
N ASN A 204 -5.50 -1.31 8.99
CA ASN A 204 -5.78 -2.74 9.17
C ASN A 204 -4.53 -3.62 9.03
N ASP A 205 -3.39 -3.06 8.65
CA ASP A 205 -2.17 -3.85 8.47
C ASP A 205 -1.43 -4.09 9.80
N GLY A 206 -0.60 -5.13 9.84
CA GLY A 206 0.14 -5.53 11.04
C GLY A 206 1.23 -4.55 11.49
N ASN A 207 1.51 -3.50 10.70
CA ASN A 207 2.48 -2.46 11.03
C ASN A 207 1.86 -1.28 11.79
N ARG A 208 0.54 -1.26 11.99
CA ARG A 208 -0.11 -0.32 12.92
C ARG A 208 0.30 -0.65 14.35
N ASP A 209 0.34 0.37 15.20
CA ASP A 209 0.62 0.23 16.64
C ASP A 209 -0.67 0.51 17.45
N PRO A 210 -1.57 -0.47 17.54
CA PRO A 210 -2.84 -0.28 18.25
C PRO A 210 -2.66 -0.10 19.75
N GLU A 211 -1.63 -0.69 20.36
CA GLU A 211 -1.38 -0.58 21.79
C GLU A 211 -1.00 0.85 22.16
N LEU A 212 -0.14 1.47 21.35
CA LEU A 212 0.21 2.87 21.54
C LEU A 212 -0.98 3.80 21.26
N LEU A 213 -1.78 3.50 20.22
CA LEU A 213 -2.99 4.27 19.94
C LEU A 213 -3.98 4.24 21.09
N ILE A 214 -4.20 3.08 21.71
CA ILE A 214 -5.10 2.93 22.86
C ILE A 214 -4.62 3.80 24.02
N LYS A 215 -3.32 3.79 24.35
CA LYS A 215 -2.74 4.64 25.40
C LYS A 215 -2.94 6.14 25.11
N ILE A 216 -2.82 6.55 23.85
CA ILE A 216 -3.07 7.94 23.42
C ILE A 216 -4.55 8.31 23.65
N ILE A 217 -5.48 7.43 23.27
CA ILE A 217 -6.93 7.64 23.45
C ILE A 217 -7.29 7.74 24.94
N GLU A 218 -6.72 6.87 25.78
CA GLU A 218 -6.93 6.87 27.23
C GLU A 218 -6.40 8.11 27.92
N TYR A 219 -5.32 8.69 27.40
CA TYR A 219 -4.74 9.93 27.92
C TYR A 219 -5.61 11.14 27.61
N PHE A 220 -6.09 11.28 26.36
CA PHE A 220 -6.89 12.42 25.91
C PHE A 220 -8.40 12.19 26.07
N LYS A 221 -8.87 12.01 27.30
CA LYS A 221 -10.26 11.62 27.63
C LYS A 221 -11.34 12.56 27.08
N ASN A 222 -11.02 13.85 26.86
CA ASN A 222 -11.95 14.87 26.38
C ASN A 222 -11.94 15.06 24.87
N ILE A 223 -11.13 14.29 24.15
CA ILE A 223 -11.03 14.36 22.68
C ILE A 223 -11.68 13.11 22.10
N GLN A 224 -12.59 13.28 21.13
CA GLN A 224 -13.23 12.15 20.44
C GLN A 224 -12.30 11.55 19.38
N PHE A 225 -12.09 10.24 19.45
CA PHE A 225 -11.34 9.47 18.48
C PHE A 225 -12.27 8.58 17.65
N ASN A 226 -12.15 8.67 16.34
CA ASN A 226 -12.74 7.75 15.38
C ASN A 226 -11.66 6.79 14.88
N VAL A 227 -11.88 5.50 15.01
CA VAL A 227 -10.94 4.45 14.60
C VAL A 227 -11.61 3.57 13.55
N VAL A 228 -11.08 3.59 12.34
CA VAL A 228 -11.48 2.69 11.24
C VAL A 228 -10.50 1.52 11.20
N SER A 229 -10.90 0.39 11.78
CA SER A 229 -10.02 -0.77 11.88
C SER A 229 -10.78 -2.08 12.08
N ASN A 230 -10.20 -3.17 11.55
CA ASN A 230 -10.60 -4.55 11.83
C ASN A 230 -9.59 -5.28 12.73
N LEU A 231 -8.59 -4.58 13.29
CA LEU A 231 -7.61 -5.17 14.19
C LEU A 231 -8.27 -5.64 15.48
N GLU A 232 -7.95 -6.87 15.88
CA GLU A 232 -8.52 -7.52 17.07
C GLU A 232 -8.24 -6.73 18.36
N ALA A 233 -7.11 -6.01 18.41
CA ALA A 233 -6.73 -5.17 19.54
C ALA A 233 -7.78 -4.11 19.92
N PHE A 234 -8.66 -3.71 19.01
CA PHE A 234 -9.75 -2.79 19.28
C PHE A 234 -11.06 -3.50 19.65
N SER A 235 -11.12 -4.82 19.53
CA SER A 235 -12.34 -5.58 19.80
C SER A 235 -12.69 -5.54 21.29
N GLY A 236 -13.92 -5.15 21.60
CA GLY A 236 -14.41 -5.11 22.98
C GLY A 236 -13.96 -3.92 23.81
N LEU A 237 -13.19 -2.97 23.26
CA LEU A 237 -12.82 -1.76 23.99
C LEU A 237 -14.06 -0.88 24.28
N LYS A 238 -14.18 -0.45 25.55
CA LYS A 238 -15.26 0.42 26.02
C LYS A 238 -14.69 1.74 26.56
N LEU A 239 -14.19 2.59 25.65
CA LEU A 239 -13.73 3.93 25.98
C LEU A 239 -14.79 4.94 25.56
N LYS A 240 -15.16 5.88 26.45
CA LYS A 240 -16.22 6.87 26.21
C LYS A 240 -15.93 7.78 25.02
N ASN A 241 -14.67 8.04 24.75
CA ASN A 241 -14.17 8.91 23.69
C ASN A 241 -13.67 8.15 22.44
N LEU A 242 -14.07 6.88 22.27
CA LEU A 242 -13.73 6.05 21.12
C LEU A 242 -14.99 5.63 20.36
N LYS A 243 -15.01 5.92 19.06
CA LYS A 243 -15.95 5.30 18.11
C LYS A 243 -15.17 4.38 17.17
N LEU A 244 -15.55 3.11 17.15
CA LEU A 244 -14.93 2.10 16.30
C LEU A 244 -15.81 1.82 15.09
N TYR A 245 -15.20 1.90 13.90
CA TYR A 245 -15.81 1.57 12.63
C TYR A 245 -15.08 0.39 12.01
N LYS A 246 -15.83 -0.60 11.55
CA LYS A 246 -15.26 -1.69 10.74
C LYS A 246 -15.14 -1.22 9.29
N GLY A 247 -14.02 -1.51 8.65
CA GLY A 247 -13.84 -1.17 7.25
C GLY A 247 -12.47 -1.59 6.74
N SER A 248 -12.43 -1.96 5.46
CA SER A 248 -11.21 -2.22 4.71
C SER A 248 -11.44 -1.87 3.25
N PHE A 249 -10.38 -1.67 2.49
CA PHE A 249 -10.49 -1.41 1.06
C PHE A 249 -11.38 -2.47 0.38
N GLY A 250 -12.42 -2.00 -0.29
CA GLY A 250 -13.36 -2.85 -1.01
C GLY A 250 -14.36 -3.62 -0.16
N SER A 251 -14.42 -3.38 1.16
CA SER A 251 -15.51 -3.91 1.99
C SER A 251 -16.80 -3.13 1.73
N LYS A 252 -17.93 -3.79 2.02
CA LYS A 252 -19.24 -3.13 1.97
C LYS A 252 -19.54 -2.34 3.25
N ASP A 253 -18.73 -2.52 4.30
CA ASP A 253 -18.99 -1.95 5.62
C ASP A 253 -18.74 -0.44 5.65
N LEU A 254 -17.75 0.03 4.87
CA LEU A 254 -17.40 1.44 4.76
C LEU A 254 -17.03 1.77 3.32
N ARG A 255 -17.78 2.63 2.65
CA ARG A 255 -17.47 3.11 1.30
C ARG A 255 -16.39 4.17 1.32
N ASP A 256 -15.67 4.33 0.20
CA ASP A 256 -14.62 5.36 0.07
C ASP A 256 -15.19 6.77 0.29
N SER A 257 -16.42 7.06 -0.15
CA SER A 257 -17.11 8.33 0.11
C SER A 257 -17.36 8.59 1.60
N GLN A 258 -17.73 7.57 2.37
CA GLN A 258 -17.91 7.70 3.82
C GLN A 258 -16.56 7.93 4.51
N LEU A 259 -15.52 7.23 4.08
CA LEU A 259 -14.16 7.44 4.60
C LEU A 259 -13.66 8.85 4.26
N ARG A 260 -13.91 9.35 3.05
CA ARG A 260 -13.60 10.73 2.65
C ARG A 260 -14.29 11.74 3.56
N GLU A 261 -15.57 11.52 3.87
CA GLU A 261 -16.31 12.38 4.80
C GLU A 261 -15.69 12.36 6.20
N MET A 262 -15.24 11.20 6.68
CA MET A 262 -14.52 11.11 7.96
C MET A 262 -13.19 11.88 7.92
N TYR A 263 -12.41 11.81 6.82
CA TYR A 263 -11.23 12.66 6.67
C TYR A 263 -11.64 14.14 6.71
N GLN A 264 -12.61 14.56 5.93
CA GLN A 264 -13.04 15.96 5.83
C GLN A 264 -13.52 16.56 7.17
N ASN A 265 -14.12 15.75 8.03
CA ASN A 265 -14.61 16.17 9.35
C ASN A 265 -13.52 16.08 10.45
N ALA A 266 -12.46 15.35 10.22
CA ALA A 266 -11.40 15.21 11.21
C ALA A 266 -10.63 16.53 11.41
N ARG A 267 -10.24 16.82 12.65
CA ARG A 267 -9.30 17.87 12.97
C ARG A 267 -7.87 17.49 12.61
N ILE A 268 -7.54 16.23 12.89
CA ILE A 268 -6.19 15.68 12.68
C ILE A 268 -6.27 14.17 12.44
N ILE A 269 -5.36 13.67 11.61
CA ILE A 269 -5.17 12.23 11.41
C ILE A 269 -3.92 11.78 12.16
N ILE A 270 -4.01 10.68 12.91
CA ILE A 270 -2.87 10.11 13.64
C ILE A 270 -2.57 8.69 13.16
N LEU A 271 -1.29 8.40 12.97
CA LEU A 271 -0.81 7.12 12.44
C LEU A 271 0.36 6.60 13.28
N PRO A 272 0.11 6.09 14.50
CA PRO A 272 1.13 5.36 15.25
C PRO A 272 1.45 4.04 14.54
N LEU A 273 2.74 3.87 14.20
CA LEU A 273 3.25 2.76 13.40
C LEU A 273 4.40 2.06 14.12
N LYS A 274 4.46 0.75 13.99
CA LYS A 274 5.64 -0.06 14.38
C LYS A 274 6.79 0.20 13.41
N ASN A 275 8.02 0.20 13.92
CA ASN A 275 9.19 0.44 13.08
C ASN A 275 9.48 -0.76 12.18
N THR A 276 9.42 -0.55 10.88
CA THR A 276 9.63 -1.53 9.82
C THR A 276 10.19 -0.85 8.58
N TYR A 277 10.78 -1.60 7.65
CA TYR A 277 11.19 -1.10 6.33
C TYR A 277 10.03 -1.04 5.32
N GLN A 278 8.92 -1.71 5.60
CA GLN A 278 7.75 -1.67 4.75
C GLN A 278 7.04 -0.32 4.87
N PRO A 279 6.67 0.33 3.75
CA PRO A 279 5.89 1.56 3.79
C PRO A 279 4.49 1.27 4.35
N SER A 280 4.18 1.90 5.46
CA SER A 280 2.88 1.79 6.13
C SER A 280 2.27 3.15 6.36
N GLY A 281 0.93 3.23 6.32
CA GLY A 281 0.20 4.49 6.47
C GLY A 281 0.24 5.40 5.25
N GLN A 282 0.96 5.04 4.17
CA GLN A 282 1.16 5.88 3.01
C GLN A 282 -0.16 6.32 2.36
N SER A 283 -1.02 5.39 1.98
CA SER A 283 -2.31 5.72 1.35
C SER A 283 -3.18 6.61 2.25
N VAL A 284 -3.24 6.28 3.54
CA VAL A 284 -4.03 7.03 4.53
C VAL A 284 -3.50 8.46 4.67
N ALA A 285 -2.18 8.64 4.78
CA ALA A 285 -1.58 9.97 4.89
C ALA A 285 -1.82 10.80 3.62
N LEU A 286 -1.61 10.22 2.43
CA LEU A 286 -1.83 10.91 1.16
C LEU A 286 -3.30 11.29 0.96
N GLN A 287 -4.25 10.40 1.27
CA GLN A 287 -5.70 10.67 1.21
C GLN A 287 -6.09 11.79 2.18
N ALA A 288 -5.59 11.74 3.41
CA ALA A 288 -5.85 12.76 4.42
C ALA A 288 -5.32 14.14 3.99
N MET A 289 -4.08 14.21 3.53
CA MET A 289 -3.45 15.44 3.06
C MET A 289 -4.14 15.99 1.80
N SER A 290 -4.61 15.12 0.91
CA SER A 290 -5.44 15.51 -0.24
C SER A 290 -6.78 16.11 0.18
N CYS A 291 -7.34 15.65 1.30
CA CYS A 291 -8.52 16.25 1.93
C CYS A 291 -8.21 17.49 2.79
N GLU A 292 -7.01 18.06 2.72
CA GLU A 292 -6.54 19.16 3.59
C GLU A 292 -6.60 18.81 5.08
N ARG A 293 -6.15 17.62 5.46
CA ARG A 293 -6.09 17.26 6.89
C ARG A 293 -4.66 17.01 7.33
N PRO A 294 -4.26 17.62 8.46
CA PRO A 294 -2.92 17.45 9.01
C PRO A 294 -2.72 16.00 9.46
N VAL A 295 -1.51 15.49 9.29
CA VAL A 295 -1.15 14.13 9.66
C VAL A 295 -0.02 14.14 10.68
N ILE A 296 -0.20 13.42 11.79
CA ILE A 296 0.88 13.04 12.70
C ILE A 296 1.17 11.56 12.49
N ILE A 297 2.41 11.21 12.22
CA ILE A 297 2.81 9.84 11.87
C ILE A 297 4.12 9.46 12.56
N SER A 298 4.27 8.20 12.96
CA SER A 298 5.55 7.68 13.43
C SER A 298 6.61 7.75 12.33
N LYS A 299 7.78 8.28 12.65
CA LYS A 299 8.95 8.20 11.78
C LYS A 299 9.50 6.78 11.80
N THR A 300 9.29 6.04 10.73
CA THR A 300 9.74 4.65 10.59
C THR A 300 10.87 4.55 9.56
N LYS A 301 11.64 3.46 9.62
CA LYS A 301 12.65 3.15 8.58
C LYS A 301 12.02 2.97 7.20
N GLY A 302 10.74 2.58 7.14
CA GLY A 302 9.98 2.36 5.91
C GLY A 302 9.20 3.57 5.43
N PHE A 303 9.43 4.77 6.00
CA PHE A 303 8.77 5.96 5.47
C PHE A 303 9.06 6.10 3.97
N TRP A 304 8.05 6.47 3.19
CA TRP A 304 8.07 6.29 1.74
C TRP A 304 8.89 7.32 0.97
N ASP A 305 9.06 8.55 1.53
CA ASP A 305 9.82 9.59 0.84
C ASP A 305 10.33 10.65 1.83
N ASN A 306 11.55 10.44 2.33
CA ASN A 306 12.16 11.35 3.30
C ASN A 306 12.67 12.66 2.70
N GLN A 307 12.75 12.75 1.37
CA GLN A 307 13.24 13.95 0.70
C GLN A 307 12.13 14.97 0.47
N ARG A 308 10.92 14.49 0.10
CA ARG A 308 9.79 15.36 -0.20
C ARG A 308 8.98 15.74 1.04
N PHE A 309 8.83 14.81 2.01
CA PHE A 309 8.06 15.07 3.22
C PHE A 309 8.94 15.66 4.32
N ILE A 310 8.77 16.96 4.56
CA ILE A 310 9.51 17.72 5.58
C ILE A 310 8.69 17.78 6.85
N ASP A 311 9.30 17.41 8.01
CA ASP A 311 8.67 17.48 9.33
C ASP A 311 8.24 18.91 9.66
N ASN A 312 7.08 19.03 10.28
CA ASN A 312 6.47 20.31 10.68
C ASN A 312 6.14 21.27 9.51
N GLN A 313 6.28 20.80 8.28
CA GLN A 313 5.91 21.56 7.08
C GLN A 313 4.77 20.85 6.32
N HIS A 314 4.93 19.58 5.94
CA HIS A 314 3.95 18.86 5.17
C HIS A 314 3.11 17.91 6.05
N LEU A 315 3.74 17.34 7.05
CA LEU A 315 3.17 16.48 8.09
C LEU A 315 4.03 16.57 9.34
N CYS A 316 3.65 15.86 10.41
CA CYS A 316 4.41 15.87 11.65
C CYS A 316 4.90 14.48 12.01
N PHE A 317 6.21 14.33 12.19
CA PHE A 317 6.80 13.07 12.62
C PHE A 317 6.87 12.97 14.15
N VAL A 318 6.59 11.76 14.65
CA VAL A 318 6.97 11.36 16.00
C VAL A 318 8.16 10.42 15.87
N GLU A 319 9.30 10.90 16.32
CA GLU A 319 10.53 10.10 16.37
C GLU A 319 10.42 9.02 17.45
N ASN A 320 11.10 7.88 17.22
CA ASN A 320 11.16 6.75 18.16
C ASN A 320 9.81 6.12 18.58
N ASN A 321 8.69 6.59 18.07
CA ASN A 321 7.33 6.07 18.32
C ASN A 321 7.03 5.81 19.81
N ASN A 322 7.53 6.66 20.72
CA ASN A 322 7.28 6.55 22.15
C ASN A 322 6.05 7.36 22.56
N PHE A 323 5.47 6.98 23.70
CA PHE A 323 4.23 7.58 24.21
C PHE A 323 4.38 9.08 24.51
N GLU A 324 5.45 9.49 25.17
CA GLU A 324 5.71 10.87 25.58
C GLU A 324 5.88 11.79 24.35
N GLY A 325 6.58 11.30 23.31
CA GLY A 325 6.73 12.02 22.04
C GLY A 325 5.39 12.22 21.34
N TRP A 326 4.51 11.23 21.37
CA TRP A 326 3.15 11.34 20.84
C TRP A 326 2.32 12.34 21.59
N ILE A 327 2.30 12.31 22.93
CA ILE A 327 1.53 13.23 23.76
C ILE A 327 2.01 14.66 23.54
N SER A 328 3.32 14.90 23.60
CA SER A 328 3.90 16.24 23.38
C SER A 328 3.59 16.80 22.01
N LYS A 329 3.83 16.02 20.94
CA LYS A 329 3.60 16.45 19.55
C LYS A 329 2.12 16.71 19.29
N PHE A 330 1.27 15.76 19.70
CA PHE A 330 -0.18 15.87 19.52
C PHE A 330 -0.76 17.08 20.26
N SER A 331 -0.44 17.28 21.55
CA SER A 331 -0.94 18.43 22.33
C SER A 331 -0.59 19.75 21.68
N LYS A 332 0.68 19.91 21.25
CA LYS A 332 1.15 21.12 20.58
C LYS A 332 0.36 21.41 19.31
N ILE A 333 0.16 20.40 18.45
CA ILE A 333 -0.48 20.58 17.15
C ILE A 333 -1.98 20.75 17.30
N TYR A 334 -2.63 19.94 18.14
CA TYR A 334 -4.09 19.95 18.30
C TYR A 334 -4.63 21.29 18.83
N SER A 335 -3.85 22.04 19.62
CA SER A 335 -4.24 23.30 20.22
C SER A 335 -3.89 24.55 19.41
N ASP A 336 -3.13 24.43 18.31
CA ASP A 336 -2.66 25.55 17.50
C ASP A 336 -3.36 25.57 16.13
N ASP A 337 -4.44 26.33 16.02
CA ASP A 337 -5.23 26.44 14.78
C ASP A 337 -4.41 27.03 13.62
N SER A 338 -3.54 28.00 13.90
CA SER A 338 -2.73 28.63 12.86
C SER A 338 -1.72 27.65 12.27
N TYR A 339 -1.17 26.81 13.11
CA TYR A 339 -0.23 25.78 12.71
C TYR A 339 -0.93 24.64 11.93
N LEU A 340 -2.13 24.26 12.36
CA LEU A 340 -2.95 23.28 11.62
C LEU A 340 -3.25 23.74 10.20
N VAL A 341 -3.72 24.99 10.03
CA VAL A 341 -4.03 25.58 8.72
C VAL A 341 -2.79 25.61 7.81
N LYS A 342 -1.62 25.94 8.37
CA LYS A 342 -0.35 25.87 7.60
C LYS A 342 -0.05 24.47 7.11
N LEU A 343 -0.16 23.46 7.96
CA LEU A 343 0.06 22.06 7.61
C LEU A 343 -0.95 21.55 6.56
N GLU A 344 -2.22 21.95 6.68
CA GLU A 344 -3.28 21.63 5.72
C GLU A 344 -2.88 22.08 4.31
N GLN A 345 -2.53 23.35 4.18
CA GLN A 345 -2.21 23.94 2.88
C GLN A 345 -0.92 23.40 2.28
N THR A 346 0.16 23.35 3.07
CA THR A 346 1.45 22.85 2.56
C THR A 346 1.42 21.37 2.25
N GLY A 347 0.70 20.58 3.07
CA GLY A 347 0.49 19.16 2.82
C GLY A 347 -0.27 18.89 1.54
N LYS A 348 -1.42 19.56 1.33
CA LYS A 348 -2.20 19.44 0.11
C LYS A 348 -1.39 19.84 -1.13
N ASN A 349 -0.70 20.99 -1.09
CA ASN A 349 0.11 21.46 -2.21
C ASN A 349 1.15 20.41 -2.64
N LEU A 350 1.80 19.74 -1.69
CA LEU A 350 2.73 18.65 -1.99
C LEU A 350 2.02 17.48 -2.68
N ILE A 351 0.83 17.10 -2.21
CA ILE A 351 0.09 15.97 -2.82
C ILE A 351 -0.34 16.31 -4.25
N GLU A 352 -0.87 17.51 -4.48
CA GLU A 352 -1.32 17.96 -5.81
C GLU A 352 -0.18 18.11 -6.82
N SER A 353 1.04 18.43 -6.37
CA SER A 353 2.20 18.57 -7.25
C SER A 353 2.90 17.25 -7.57
N GLU A 354 2.96 16.29 -6.62
CA GLU A 354 3.89 15.16 -6.71
C GLU A 354 3.23 13.78 -6.62
N PHE A 355 2.04 13.68 -5.99
CA PHE A 355 1.42 12.40 -5.63
C PHE A 355 0.04 12.18 -6.23
N THR A 356 -0.24 12.79 -7.38
CA THR A 356 -1.50 12.60 -8.11
C THR A 356 -1.48 11.31 -8.94
N LEU A 357 -2.66 10.77 -9.26
CA LEU A 357 -2.77 9.65 -10.20
C LEU A 357 -2.17 9.97 -11.55
N LYS A 358 -2.32 11.19 -12.05
CA LYS A 358 -1.77 11.63 -13.33
C LYS A 358 -0.25 11.48 -13.38
N GLU A 359 0.46 11.87 -12.29
CA GLU A 359 1.91 11.71 -12.21
C GLU A 359 2.32 10.23 -12.07
N PHE A 360 1.54 9.45 -11.32
CA PHE A 360 1.74 8.00 -11.21
C PHE A 360 1.61 7.32 -12.57
N GLU A 361 0.53 7.61 -13.28
CA GLU A 361 0.21 7.05 -14.60
C GLU A 361 1.26 7.42 -15.65
N LYS A 362 1.67 8.69 -15.69
CA LYS A 362 2.74 9.18 -16.58
C LYS A 362 4.06 8.45 -16.32
N LYS A 363 4.46 8.29 -15.06
CA LYS A 363 5.67 7.53 -14.68
C LYS A 363 5.56 6.07 -15.10
N LEU A 364 4.40 5.44 -14.85
CA LEU A 364 4.17 4.04 -15.22
C LEU A 364 4.29 3.82 -16.73
N LEU A 365 3.65 4.66 -17.55
CA LEU A 365 3.75 4.60 -18.99
C LEU A 365 5.20 4.75 -19.49
N ASN A 366 5.95 5.70 -18.93
CA ASN A 366 7.36 5.89 -19.27
C ASN A 366 8.20 4.63 -19.01
N TYR A 367 8.06 4.01 -17.84
CA TYR A 367 8.77 2.76 -17.52
C TYR A 367 8.32 1.59 -18.40
N MET A 368 7.08 1.59 -18.83
CA MET A 368 6.55 0.57 -19.74
C MET A 368 6.91 0.82 -21.21
N GLY A 369 7.48 1.97 -21.56
CA GLY A 369 7.79 2.36 -22.95
C GLY A 369 6.52 2.52 -23.78
N LEU A 370 5.50 3.17 -23.22
CA LEU A 370 4.18 3.37 -23.80
C LEU A 370 3.82 4.85 -23.91
#